data_29e65ddf1724a322b077d286f1834224
#
_entry.id   29e65ddf1724a322b077d286f1834224
#
_cell.length_a   1.000
_cell.length_b   1.000
_cell.length_c   1.000
_cell.angle_alpha   90.00
_cell.angle_beta   90.00
_cell.angle_gamma   90.00
#
_symmetry.space_group_name_H-M   'P 1'
#
loop_
_entity.id
_entity.type
_entity.pdbx_description
1 polymer ?
#
loop_
_entity_poly.entity_id
_entity_poly.type
_entity_poly.pdbx_seq_one_letter_code
_entity_poly.pdbx_strand_id
1 'polypeptide(L)'
;MKGIVFTEFLELVENKFGLEMVDTIIINSDLKSDGVYTSVGTYSFSEMLQLLTHLSEHTGISKDDLLLIYAEHFFEVIKKSYPELLDAYSDPMEMISSI
;
A
#
# COMPACT_ATOMS: atom_id res chain seq x y z
N MET A 1 8.23 -3.52 -6.46
CA MET A 1 6.79 -3.21 -6.36
C MET A 1 6.50 -1.90 -7.06
N LYS A 2 5.47 -1.85 -7.88
CA LYS A 2 5.13 -0.63 -8.63
C LYS A 2 4.60 0.49 -7.73
N GLY A 3 4.87 1.73 -8.12
CA GLY A 3 4.51 2.91 -7.35
C GLY A 3 3.03 3.08 -7.10
N ILE A 4 2.17 2.62 -8.02
CA ILE A 4 0.72 2.69 -7.82
C ILE A 4 0.28 1.97 -6.54
N VAL A 5 0.99 0.89 -6.14
CA VAL A 5 0.69 0.18 -4.90
C VAL A 5 0.93 1.09 -3.70
N PHE A 6 1.99 1.89 -3.75
CA PHE A 6 2.30 2.85 -2.67
C PHE A 6 1.36 4.04 -2.65
N THR A 7 1.08 4.62 -3.82
CA THR A 7 0.20 5.80 -3.88
C THR A 7 -1.21 5.48 -3.40
N GLU A 8 -1.75 4.32 -3.80
CA GLU A 8 -3.07 3.88 -3.34
C GLU A 8 -3.08 3.50 -1.86
N PHE A 9 -1.96 2.91 -1.38
CA PHE A 9 -1.84 2.58 0.03
C PHE A 9 -1.90 3.84 0.90
N LEU A 10 -1.11 4.85 0.57
CA LEU A 10 -1.08 6.09 1.33
C LEU A 10 -2.40 6.85 1.25
N GLU A 11 -3.08 6.79 0.10
CA GLU A 11 -4.41 7.37 -0.04
C GLU A 11 -5.42 6.67 0.86
N LEU A 12 -5.38 5.35 0.96
CA LEU A 12 -6.24 4.59 1.85
C LEU A 12 -5.99 4.94 3.31
N VAL A 13 -4.72 5.04 3.70
CA VAL A 13 -4.34 5.42 5.06
C VAL A 13 -4.86 6.82 5.40
N GLU A 14 -4.71 7.77 4.47
CA GLU A 14 -5.24 9.12 4.65
C GLU A 14 -6.74 9.12 4.85
N ASN A 15 -7.47 8.36 4.04
CA ASN A 15 -8.94 8.30 4.11
C ASN A 15 -9.44 7.65 5.40
N LYS A 16 -8.74 6.64 5.91
CA LYS A 16 -9.19 5.89 7.10
C LYS A 16 -8.64 6.44 8.41
N PHE A 17 -7.44 6.98 8.41
CA PHE A 17 -6.73 7.37 9.63
C PHE A 17 -6.31 8.84 9.64
N GLY A 18 -6.45 9.55 8.53
CA GLY A 18 -6.10 10.95 8.42
C GLY A 18 -4.67 11.19 7.92
N LEU A 19 -4.43 12.43 7.47
CA LEU A 19 -3.14 12.83 6.91
C LEU A 19 -2.02 12.77 7.95
N GLU A 20 -2.33 13.03 9.21
CA GLU A 20 -1.33 12.94 10.29
C GLU A 20 -0.74 11.54 10.42
N MET A 21 -1.57 10.52 10.22
CA MET A 21 -1.09 9.14 10.25
C MET A 21 -0.14 8.86 9.08
N VAL A 22 -0.46 9.36 7.89
CA VAL A 22 0.42 9.25 6.73
C VAL A 22 1.78 9.84 7.05
N ASP A 23 1.81 11.06 7.57
CA ASP A 23 3.06 11.73 7.92
C ASP A 23 3.83 10.96 8.99
N THR A 24 3.12 10.44 10.00
CA THR A 24 3.73 9.69 11.10
C THR A 24 4.44 8.43 10.62
N ILE A 25 3.80 7.63 9.78
CA ILE A 25 4.40 6.38 9.30
C ILE A 25 5.57 6.66 8.34
N ILE A 26 5.51 7.72 7.55
CA ILE A 26 6.60 8.10 6.65
C ILE A 26 7.81 8.60 7.46
N ILE A 27 7.59 9.47 8.43
CA ILE A 27 8.67 10.04 9.26
C ILE A 27 9.40 8.95 10.05
N ASN A 28 8.66 7.96 10.55
CA ASN A 28 9.24 6.87 11.34
C ASN A 28 9.92 5.79 10.51
N SER A 29 9.76 5.83 9.19
CA SER A 29 10.35 4.86 8.28
C SER A 29 11.65 5.38 7.67
N ASP A 30 12.57 4.47 7.33
CA ASP A 30 13.80 4.79 6.61
C ASP A 30 13.57 4.46 5.13
N LEU A 31 13.01 5.41 4.39
CA LEU A 31 12.60 5.21 3.00
C LEU A 31 13.57 5.90 2.06
N LYS A 32 14.11 5.15 1.10
CA LYS A 32 14.98 5.71 0.05
C LYS A 32 14.25 6.72 -0.81
N SER A 33 12.94 6.56 -0.97
CA SER A 33 12.10 7.49 -1.72
C SER A 33 11.72 8.74 -0.93
N ASP A 34 12.05 8.80 0.37
CA ASP A 34 11.61 9.84 1.31
C ASP A 34 10.08 9.93 1.41
N GLY A 35 9.38 8.84 1.07
CA GLY A 35 7.92 8.82 1.08
C GLY A 35 7.28 9.46 -0.14
N VAL A 36 8.07 9.79 -1.17
CA VAL A 36 7.58 10.37 -2.41
C VAL A 36 7.49 9.26 -3.46
N TYR A 37 6.28 8.94 -3.87
CA TYR A 37 6.02 7.87 -4.82
C TYR A 37 5.29 8.39 -6.05
N THR A 38 5.63 7.80 -7.21
CA THR A 38 4.87 8.02 -8.44
C THR A 38 4.25 6.70 -8.88
N SER A 39 3.09 6.75 -9.53
CA SER A 39 2.38 5.54 -9.95
C SER A 39 3.16 4.71 -10.97
N VAL A 40 4.05 5.35 -11.73
CA VAL A 40 4.85 4.69 -12.76
C VAL A 40 6.23 4.24 -12.29
N GLY A 41 6.66 4.66 -11.09
CA GLY A 41 7.94 4.26 -10.53
C GLY A 41 7.95 2.82 -10.04
N THR A 42 9.13 2.36 -9.63
CA THR A 42 9.30 1.04 -9.00
C THR A 42 10.08 1.22 -7.72
N TYR A 43 9.63 0.59 -6.63
CA TYR A 43 10.20 0.77 -5.30
C TYR A 43 10.38 -0.58 -4.61
N SER A 44 11.26 -0.62 -3.61
CA SER A 44 11.52 -1.83 -2.85
C SER A 44 10.33 -2.22 -1.99
N PHE A 45 10.03 -3.50 -1.92
CA PHE A 45 9.01 -4.02 -1.01
C PHE A 45 9.35 -3.74 0.46
N SER A 46 10.63 -3.57 0.78
CA SER A 46 11.04 -3.23 2.15
C SER A 46 10.45 -1.90 2.61
N GLU A 47 10.21 -0.96 1.70
CA GLU A 47 9.55 0.30 2.05
C GLU A 47 8.10 0.06 2.45
N MET A 48 7.38 -0.80 1.73
CA MET A 48 6.01 -1.17 2.09
C MET A 48 5.97 -1.87 3.45
N LEU A 49 6.92 -2.76 3.73
CA LEU A 49 6.99 -3.43 5.03
C LEU A 49 7.21 -2.45 6.17
N GLN A 50 8.03 -1.41 5.97
CA GLN A 50 8.25 -0.39 6.98
C GLN A 50 6.98 0.41 7.25
N LEU A 51 6.30 0.83 6.19
CA LEU A 51 5.03 1.56 6.31
C LEU A 51 3.99 0.72 7.06
N LEU A 52 3.85 -0.55 6.71
CA LEU A 52 2.94 -1.47 7.39
C LEU A 52 3.31 -1.68 8.85
N THR A 53 4.60 -1.80 9.15
CA THR A 53 5.08 -1.99 10.51
C THR A 53 4.70 -0.81 11.40
N HIS A 54 4.94 0.40 10.94
CA HIS A 54 4.61 1.59 11.72
C HIS A 54 3.11 1.82 11.82
N LEU A 55 2.38 1.53 10.75
CA LEU A 55 0.92 1.61 10.80
C LEU A 55 0.35 0.60 11.81
N SER A 56 0.88 -0.61 11.83
CA SER A 56 0.51 -1.63 12.80
C SER A 56 0.77 -1.17 14.24
N GLU A 57 1.92 -0.57 14.50
CA GLU A 57 2.29 -0.07 15.82
C GLU A 57 1.32 1.01 16.31
N HIS A 58 0.88 1.89 15.42
CA HIS A 58 -0.01 2.99 15.79
C HIS A 58 -1.49 2.63 15.85
N THR A 59 -1.92 1.60 15.13
CA THR A 59 -3.33 1.19 15.08
C THR A 59 -3.66 0.00 15.96
N GLY A 60 -2.65 -0.81 16.31
CA GLY A 60 -2.88 -2.07 17.02
C GLY A 60 -3.38 -3.20 16.11
N ILE A 61 -3.52 -2.96 14.81
CA ILE A 61 -3.93 -3.98 13.84
C ILE A 61 -2.67 -4.69 13.33
N SER A 62 -2.70 -6.02 13.22
CA SER A 62 -1.53 -6.77 12.76
C SER A 62 -1.15 -6.40 11.32
N LYS A 63 0.12 -6.54 10.98
CA LYS A 63 0.60 -6.29 9.62
C LYS A 63 -0.12 -7.17 8.60
N ASP A 64 -0.36 -8.42 8.95
CA ASP A 64 -1.05 -9.36 8.07
C ASP A 64 -2.49 -8.91 7.78
N ASP A 65 -3.20 -8.46 8.81
CA ASP A 65 -4.56 -7.97 8.66
C ASP A 65 -4.60 -6.67 7.84
N LEU A 66 -3.65 -5.76 8.10
CA LEU A 66 -3.54 -4.52 7.32
C LEU A 66 -3.25 -4.82 5.85
N LEU A 67 -2.36 -5.75 5.58
CA LEU A 67 -2.01 -6.13 4.21
C LEU A 67 -3.22 -6.75 3.51
N LEU A 68 -3.97 -7.61 4.19
CA LEU A 68 -5.17 -8.22 3.62
C LEU A 68 -6.24 -7.17 3.30
N ILE A 69 -6.50 -6.26 4.24
CA ILE A 69 -7.45 -5.17 4.04
C ILE A 69 -7.03 -4.32 2.85
N TYR A 70 -5.75 -3.98 2.77
CA TYR A 70 -5.25 -3.20 1.67
C TYR A 70 -5.31 -3.95 0.34
N ALA A 71 -4.96 -5.24 0.33
CA ALA A 71 -5.00 -6.05 -0.89
C ALA A 71 -6.41 -6.10 -1.47
N GLU A 72 -7.42 -6.27 -0.63
CA GLU A 72 -8.82 -6.27 -1.05
C GLU A 72 -9.23 -4.90 -1.61
N HIS A 73 -8.82 -3.82 -0.96
CA HIS A 73 -9.08 -2.46 -1.43
C HIS A 73 -8.42 -2.21 -2.79
N PHE A 74 -7.15 -2.58 -2.92
CA PHE A 74 -6.39 -2.39 -4.15
C PHE A 74 -7.02 -3.19 -5.30
N PHE A 75 -7.47 -4.41 -5.03
CA PHE A 75 -8.15 -5.23 -6.03
C PHE A 75 -9.40 -4.53 -6.58
N GLU A 76 -10.20 -3.91 -5.70
CA GLU A 76 -11.38 -3.15 -6.12
C GLU A 76 -11.02 -1.91 -6.93
N VAL A 77 -9.94 -1.21 -6.56
CA VAL A 77 -9.45 -0.05 -7.31
C VAL A 77 -9.08 -0.46 -8.74
N ILE A 78 -8.31 -1.54 -8.86
CA ILE A 78 -7.87 -2.04 -10.17
C ILE A 78 -9.08 -2.52 -10.99
N LYS A 79 -10.03 -3.17 -10.36
CA LYS A 79 -11.26 -3.63 -11.02
C LYS A 79 -12.03 -2.48 -11.67
N LYS A 80 -12.04 -1.30 -11.03
CA LYS A 80 -12.74 -0.13 -11.55
C LYS A 80 -11.93 0.63 -12.59
N SER A 81 -10.63 0.78 -12.36
CA SER A 81 -9.77 1.65 -13.16
C SER A 81 -8.97 0.91 -14.23
N TYR A 82 -8.63 -0.34 -13.99
CA TYR A 82 -7.78 -1.13 -14.88
C TYR A 82 -8.30 -2.57 -14.97
N PRO A 83 -9.54 -2.78 -15.45
CA PRO A 83 -10.15 -4.13 -15.43
C PRO A 83 -9.36 -5.17 -16.23
N GLU A 84 -8.61 -4.76 -17.24
CA GLU A 84 -7.78 -5.66 -18.03
C GLU A 84 -6.65 -6.33 -17.23
N LEU A 85 -6.23 -5.72 -16.14
CA LEU A 85 -5.19 -6.31 -15.28
C LEU A 85 -5.71 -7.48 -14.45
N LEU A 86 -7.03 -7.57 -14.26
CA LEU A 86 -7.63 -8.66 -13.46
C LEU A 86 -7.49 -10.02 -14.12
N ASP A 87 -7.40 -10.05 -15.45
CA ASP A 87 -7.29 -11.32 -16.18
C ASP A 87 -6.01 -12.09 -15.82
N ALA A 88 -5.00 -11.39 -15.32
CA ALA A 88 -3.73 -11.98 -14.92
C ALA A 88 -3.70 -12.50 -13.47
N TYR A 89 -4.72 -12.17 -12.66
CA TYR A 89 -4.71 -12.45 -11.22
C TYR A 89 -6.03 -13.04 -10.76
N SER A 90 -5.95 -14.04 -9.87
CA SER A 90 -7.13 -14.76 -9.39
C SER A 90 -7.63 -14.24 -8.04
N ASP A 91 -6.79 -13.55 -7.27
CA ASP A 91 -7.19 -13.02 -5.97
C ASP A 91 -6.37 -11.77 -5.59
N PRO A 92 -6.83 -11.00 -4.57
CA PRO A 92 -6.17 -9.77 -4.16
C PRO A 92 -4.73 -9.94 -3.69
N MET A 93 -4.42 -10.99 -2.96
CA MET A 93 -3.07 -11.21 -2.45
C MET A 93 -2.10 -11.57 -3.57
N GLU A 94 -2.54 -12.37 -4.54
CA GLU A 94 -1.74 -12.68 -5.71
C GLU A 94 -1.39 -11.42 -6.49
N MET A 95 -2.38 -10.54 -6.70
CA MET A 95 -2.17 -9.29 -7.41
C MET A 95 -1.13 -8.41 -6.72
N ILE A 96 -1.29 -8.18 -5.42
CA ILE A 96 -0.41 -7.26 -4.71
C ILE A 96 1.01 -7.80 -4.58
N SER A 97 1.17 -9.11 -4.53
CA SER A 97 2.48 -9.75 -4.46
C SER A 97 3.23 -9.69 -5.79
N SER A 98 2.50 -9.62 -6.91
CA SER A 98 3.08 -9.66 -8.26
C SER A 98 3.31 -8.29 -8.86
N ILE A 99 2.56 -7.31 -8.42
CA ILE A 99 2.60 -5.98 -9.02
C ILE A 99 3.62 -5.08 -8.32
#